data_dc2c5c583668cc789bc0d32f1da0dcad
#
_entry.id   dc2c5c583668cc789bc0d32f1da0dcad
#
_cell.length_a   1.000
_cell.length_b   1.000
_cell.length_c   1.000
_cell.angle_alpha   90.00
_cell.angle_beta   90.00
_cell.angle_gamma   90.00
#
_symmetry.space_group_name_H-M   'P 1'
#
loop_
_entity.id
_entity.type
_entity.pdbx_description
1 polymer ?
#
loop_
_entity_poly.entity_id
_entity_poly.type
_entity_poly.pdbx_seq_one_letter_code
_entity_poly.pdbx_strand_id
1 'polypeptide(L)'
;MASGWKYSNIKFYKINVMPYLLRHPFIVPYGTIFMLKRKADNMALNIKRPNGTEDVVPKDVHKWHTIEKIARDTAESYGFGEIRFPTFENTELFLRSVGETTDVVQKEMYTVMAKESKFTLRPEGTAGAIRAMLQNGLLNEALPQRVYYISSCFRHERPQAGRLREFHQFGLEMAGSASPAADAEVISLANTLLNRLGLKNIELYINSIGCPTCRAKYHEALKSYFEARKDELCDTCKDRLVKNPMRLLDCKSPICQEIGKDAPLILDYLCEECGNHFESLKSYLDKLAISYKVNPKIVRGLDYYTKTVFEFVTTEIGAQGTVCGGGRYDGLIEQLGGQHTPALGFGMGIERLLLVMDKQGCDYLTPKKCDIYFATMGNAALEKAMELSKSLREYGYYAEYDMMGRGLKAQMKYANKIGAAFTVVLGDNELEQSKAKLKEMEKGDETKIVLDDKFAAVFEEIYFNKIMDVMDGETADGNLFSFMGGDK
;
A
#
# COMPACT_ATOMS: atom_id res chain seq x y z
N MET A 1 -25.70 -9.57 -46.91
CA MET A 1 -24.36 -9.84 -47.42
C MET A 1 -23.43 -10.13 -46.26
N ALA A 2 -23.08 -11.38 -46.08
CA ALA A 2 -22.25 -11.84 -44.99
C ALA A 2 -20.77 -11.79 -45.41
N SER A 3 -19.94 -11.06 -44.69
CA SER A 3 -18.50 -11.07 -44.91
C SER A 3 -17.83 -11.82 -43.75
N GLY A 4 -17.28 -12.98 -44.09
CA GLY A 4 -16.66 -13.91 -43.19
C GLY A 4 -15.32 -13.44 -42.64
N TRP A 5 -15.11 -13.75 -41.38
CA TRP A 5 -13.83 -13.67 -40.68
C TRP A 5 -13.00 -14.92 -41.02
N LYS A 6 -11.87 -14.73 -41.73
CA LYS A 6 -10.88 -15.79 -41.94
C LYS A 6 -9.97 -15.86 -40.70
N TYR A 7 -10.09 -16.95 -39.96
CA TYR A 7 -9.03 -17.41 -39.05
C TYR A 7 -7.93 -18.08 -39.83
N SER A 8 -6.77 -17.50 -39.90
CA SER A 8 -5.58 -18.14 -40.48
C SER A 8 -4.52 -18.26 -39.37
N ASN A 9 -3.97 -19.47 -39.28
CA ASN A 9 -2.75 -19.89 -38.58
C ASN A 9 -2.84 -20.23 -37.06
N ILE A 10 -3.54 -21.33 -36.76
CA ILE A 10 -3.16 -22.17 -35.62
C ILE A 10 -2.62 -23.48 -36.22
N LYS A 11 -1.31 -23.69 -36.13
CA LYS A 11 -0.68 -24.97 -36.47
C LYS A 11 -1.02 -26.00 -35.40
N PHE A 12 -1.99 -26.86 -35.67
CA PHE A 12 -2.19 -28.08 -34.92
C PHE A 12 -1.10 -29.10 -35.28
N TYR A 13 -0.22 -29.40 -34.36
CA TYR A 13 0.59 -30.62 -34.46
C TYR A 13 -0.31 -31.82 -34.23
N LYS A 14 -0.72 -32.49 -35.34
CA LYS A 14 -1.32 -33.84 -35.29
C LYS A 14 -0.25 -34.83 -34.87
N ILE A 15 -0.25 -35.25 -33.62
CA ILE A 15 0.47 -36.46 -33.21
C ILE A 15 -0.38 -37.64 -33.69
N ASN A 16 0.10 -38.25 -34.76
CA ASN A 16 -0.53 -39.45 -35.37
C ASN A 16 -0.17 -40.69 -34.50
N VAL A 17 -0.99 -40.98 -33.50
CA VAL A 17 -0.83 -42.21 -32.69
C VAL A 17 -1.90 -43.30 -33.02
N MET A 18 -2.66 -43.10 -34.09
CA MET A 18 -3.86 -43.95 -34.36
C MET A 18 -3.72 -45.08 -35.38
N PRO A 19 -2.56 -45.49 -35.94
CA PRO A 19 -2.51 -46.74 -36.73
C PRO A 19 -2.05 -47.99 -35.96
N TYR A 20 -1.61 -47.88 -34.69
CA TYR A 20 -1.02 -49.04 -33.99
C TYR A 20 -1.99 -49.84 -33.11
N LEU A 21 -3.18 -49.32 -32.84
CA LEU A 21 -4.15 -49.92 -31.92
C LEU A 21 -5.21 -50.84 -32.57
N LEU A 22 -5.22 -50.95 -33.91
CA LEU A 22 -6.24 -51.74 -34.63
C LEU A 22 -5.77 -53.14 -35.08
N ARG A 23 -4.57 -53.61 -34.69
CA ARG A 23 -4.08 -54.94 -35.13
C ARG A 23 -3.86 -55.97 -34.04
N HIS A 24 -4.08 -55.68 -32.76
CA HIS A 24 -4.01 -56.68 -31.69
C HIS A 24 -5.07 -56.41 -30.62
N PRO A 25 -5.99 -57.33 -30.34
CA PRO A 25 -6.96 -57.21 -29.27
C PRO A 25 -6.28 -57.52 -27.93
N PHE A 26 -5.55 -56.59 -27.36
CA PHE A 26 -5.16 -56.68 -25.97
C PHE A 26 -6.32 -56.12 -25.13
N ILE A 27 -6.95 -56.99 -24.34
CA ILE A 27 -7.89 -56.61 -23.30
C ILE A 27 -7.13 -55.79 -22.24
N VAL A 28 -7.22 -54.47 -22.31
CA VAL A 28 -6.71 -53.59 -21.25
C VAL A 28 -7.71 -53.68 -20.11
N PRO A 29 -7.31 -54.11 -18.90
CA PRO A 29 -8.22 -54.17 -17.77
C PRO A 29 -8.82 -52.78 -17.49
N TYR A 30 -10.12 -52.74 -17.25
CA TYR A 30 -10.90 -51.49 -17.02
C TYR A 30 -10.28 -50.56 -15.97
N GLY A 31 -9.46 -51.08 -15.05
CA GLY A 31 -8.70 -50.33 -14.06
C GLY A 31 -7.57 -49.46 -14.61
N THR A 32 -6.95 -49.85 -15.75
CA THR A 32 -5.81 -49.12 -16.34
C THR A 32 -6.25 -47.87 -17.08
N ILE A 33 -7.44 -47.89 -17.68
CA ILE A 33 -8.05 -46.74 -18.35
C ILE A 33 -8.45 -45.69 -17.29
N PHE A 34 -8.91 -46.14 -16.12
CA PHE A 34 -9.25 -45.25 -15.02
C PHE A 34 -8.00 -44.58 -14.37
N MET A 35 -6.85 -45.28 -14.33
CA MET A 35 -5.59 -44.69 -13.85
C MET A 35 -4.98 -43.70 -14.83
N LEU A 36 -5.10 -43.94 -16.16
CA LEU A 36 -4.66 -43.00 -17.17
C LEU A 36 -5.53 -41.73 -17.19
N LYS A 37 -6.85 -41.85 -17.00
CA LYS A 37 -7.74 -40.71 -16.82
C LYS A 37 -7.42 -39.92 -15.54
N ARG A 38 -7.17 -40.58 -14.40
CA ARG A 38 -6.76 -39.89 -13.15
C ARG A 38 -5.42 -39.19 -13.25
N LYS A 39 -4.47 -39.69 -14.07
CA LYS A 39 -3.20 -38.96 -14.30
C LYS A 39 -3.34 -37.75 -15.24
N ALA A 40 -4.32 -37.80 -16.17
CA ALA A 40 -4.60 -36.64 -17.03
C ALA A 40 -5.38 -35.53 -16.29
N ASP A 41 -6.28 -35.92 -15.37
CA ASP A 41 -7.08 -34.96 -14.57
C ASP A 41 -6.25 -34.27 -13.44
N ASN A 42 -5.04 -34.76 -13.15
CA ASN A 42 -4.15 -34.19 -12.14
C ASN A 42 -3.05 -33.24 -12.70
N MET A 43 -3.08 -32.90 -13.98
CA MET A 43 -2.37 -31.72 -14.48
C MET A 43 -3.25 -30.46 -14.30
N ALA A 44 -3.65 -30.17 -13.07
CA ALA A 44 -4.15 -28.85 -12.73
C ALA A 44 -3.06 -27.85 -13.11
N LEU A 45 -3.37 -26.94 -14.03
CA LEU A 45 -2.50 -25.81 -14.34
C LEU A 45 -2.23 -25.09 -13.01
N ASN A 46 -1.01 -25.22 -12.51
CA ASN A 46 -0.61 -24.57 -11.27
C ASN A 46 -0.31 -23.09 -11.60
N ILE A 47 -1.37 -22.32 -11.81
CA ILE A 47 -1.27 -20.88 -12.07
C ILE A 47 -0.86 -20.22 -10.76
N LYS A 48 0.32 -19.62 -10.77
CA LYS A 48 0.86 -18.83 -9.65
C LYS A 48 0.79 -17.34 -9.96
N ARG A 49 0.76 -16.52 -8.91
CA ARG A 49 0.88 -15.07 -9.04
C ARG A 49 2.18 -14.68 -9.75
N PRO A 50 2.21 -13.56 -10.48
CA PRO A 50 3.43 -13.05 -11.09
C PRO A 50 4.52 -12.79 -10.04
N ASN A 51 5.78 -12.99 -10.42
CA ASN A 51 6.90 -12.70 -9.53
C ASN A 51 6.98 -11.21 -9.21
N GLY A 52 7.09 -10.88 -7.93
CA GLY A 52 7.14 -9.49 -7.45
C GLY A 52 5.76 -8.88 -7.18
N THR A 53 4.70 -9.71 -7.13
CA THR A 53 3.37 -9.31 -6.62
C THR A 53 3.01 -10.13 -5.39
N GLU A 54 2.09 -9.64 -4.57
CA GLU A 54 1.62 -10.33 -3.36
C GLU A 54 0.10 -10.30 -3.26
N ASP A 55 -0.47 -11.41 -2.76
CA ASP A 55 -1.89 -11.48 -2.40
C ASP A 55 -2.05 -11.05 -0.94
N VAL A 56 -2.93 -10.10 -0.67
CA VAL A 56 -3.32 -9.74 0.69
C VAL A 56 -4.58 -10.52 1.05
N VAL A 57 -4.44 -11.52 1.91
CA VAL A 57 -5.54 -12.42 2.27
C VAL A 57 -6.27 -11.96 3.54
N PRO A 58 -7.52 -12.46 3.80
CA PRO A 58 -8.34 -11.97 4.93
C PRO A 58 -7.66 -12.00 6.30
N LYS A 59 -6.73 -12.93 6.53
CA LYS A 59 -5.99 -13.01 7.81
C LYS A 59 -4.98 -11.87 8.00
N ASP A 60 -4.52 -11.23 6.91
CA ASP A 60 -3.46 -10.21 6.92
C ASP A 60 -3.99 -8.80 6.58
N VAL A 61 -5.19 -8.70 5.97
CA VAL A 61 -5.74 -7.43 5.46
C VAL A 61 -5.97 -6.38 6.55
N HIS A 62 -6.21 -6.79 7.80
CA HIS A 62 -6.38 -5.88 8.93
C HIS A 62 -5.14 -5.01 9.19
N LYS A 63 -3.94 -5.52 8.88
CA LYS A 63 -2.69 -4.76 8.96
C LYS A 63 -2.68 -3.60 7.96
N TRP A 64 -3.17 -3.83 6.75
CA TRP A 64 -3.35 -2.81 5.71
C TRP A 64 -4.38 -1.76 6.14
N HIS A 65 -5.55 -2.21 6.63
CA HIS A 65 -6.60 -1.32 7.13
C HIS A 65 -6.08 -0.41 8.26
N THR A 66 -5.17 -0.92 9.11
CA THR A 66 -4.54 -0.12 10.17
C THR A 66 -3.77 1.05 9.58
N ILE A 67 -2.83 0.78 8.66
CA ILE A 67 -2.02 1.82 8.03
C ILE A 67 -2.90 2.79 7.24
N GLU A 68 -3.81 2.27 6.42
CA GLU A 68 -4.69 3.09 5.60
C GLU A 68 -5.59 4.01 6.44
N LYS A 69 -6.16 3.49 7.53
CA LYS A 69 -6.99 4.29 8.44
C LYS A 69 -6.17 5.41 9.08
N ILE A 70 -5.03 5.09 9.71
CA ILE A 70 -4.19 6.07 10.38
C ILE A 70 -3.65 7.11 9.38
N ALA A 71 -3.32 6.69 8.15
CA ALA A 71 -2.86 7.60 7.09
C ALA A 71 -3.96 8.59 6.67
N ARG A 72 -5.21 8.12 6.46
CA ARG A 72 -6.38 8.96 6.14
C ARG A 72 -6.67 9.94 7.28
N ASP A 73 -6.85 9.42 8.50
CA ASP A 73 -7.17 10.24 9.67
C ASP A 73 -6.09 11.31 9.91
N THR A 74 -4.81 10.97 9.66
CA THR A 74 -3.70 11.94 9.80
C THR A 74 -3.76 12.98 8.68
N ALA A 75 -3.91 12.61 7.41
CA ALA A 75 -3.99 13.55 6.30
C ALA A 75 -5.17 14.52 6.47
N GLU A 76 -6.34 14.00 6.83
CA GLU A 76 -7.55 14.81 7.06
C GLU A 76 -7.38 15.79 8.23
N SER A 77 -6.67 15.39 9.30
CA SER A 77 -6.36 16.30 10.42
C SER A 77 -5.44 17.48 10.03
N TYR A 78 -4.71 17.36 8.91
CA TYR A 78 -3.89 18.44 8.32
C TYR A 78 -4.62 19.16 7.18
N GLY A 79 -5.91 18.87 6.95
CA GLY A 79 -6.75 19.49 5.92
C GLY A 79 -6.48 19.00 4.49
N PHE A 80 -5.96 17.78 4.32
CA PHE A 80 -5.78 17.16 3.00
C PHE A 80 -7.02 16.35 2.64
N GLY A 81 -7.50 16.50 1.40
CA GLY A 81 -8.60 15.71 0.82
C GLY A 81 -8.09 14.53 -0.01
N GLU A 82 -8.86 13.44 -0.04
CA GLU A 82 -8.50 12.29 -0.88
C GLU A 82 -8.68 12.60 -2.37
N ILE A 83 -7.69 12.27 -3.20
CA ILE A 83 -7.78 12.28 -4.65
C ILE A 83 -7.54 10.87 -5.21
N ARG A 84 -8.32 10.48 -6.21
CA ARG A 84 -8.15 9.22 -6.94
C ARG A 84 -7.96 9.50 -8.42
N PHE A 85 -7.02 8.82 -9.03
CA PHE A 85 -6.68 8.97 -10.45
C PHE A 85 -6.44 7.59 -11.10
N PRO A 86 -6.50 7.48 -12.44
CA PRO A 86 -6.37 6.21 -13.14
C PRO A 86 -5.09 5.42 -12.81
N THR A 87 -5.20 4.09 -12.87
CA THR A 87 -4.05 3.18 -12.69
C THR A 87 -3.06 3.25 -13.84
N PHE A 88 -3.51 3.58 -15.04
CA PHE A 88 -2.69 3.79 -16.21
C PHE A 88 -2.93 5.18 -16.80
N GLU A 89 -1.88 5.76 -17.35
CA GLU A 89 -1.87 7.10 -17.92
C GLU A 89 -1.21 7.07 -19.29
N ASN A 90 -1.34 8.14 -20.07
CA ASN A 90 -0.53 8.32 -21.26
C ASN A 90 0.96 8.28 -20.89
N THR A 91 1.74 7.50 -21.62
CA THR A 91 3.19 7.32 -21.35
C THR A 91 3.93 8.66 -21.27
N GLU A 92 3.52 9.62 -22.07
CA GLU A 92 4.11 10.97 -22.13
C GLU A 92 4.06 11.71 -20.77
N LEU A 93 3.03 11.46 -19.95
CA LEU A 93 2.95 12.03 -18.60
C LEU A 93 4.22 11.72 -17.81
N PHE A 94 4.63 10.44 -17.80
CA PHE A 94 5.80 10.01 -17.03
C PHE A 94 7.12 10.38 -17.68
N LEU A 95 7.20 10.40 -19.01
CA LEU A 95 8.40 10.88 -19.71
C LEU A 95 8.71 12.33 -19.35
N ARG A 96 7.69 13.20 -19.34
CA ARG A 96 7.86 14.63 -19.02
C ARG A 96 8.12 14.86 -17.53
N SER A 97 7.41 14.16 -16.64
CA SER A 97 7.47 14.43 -15.20
C SER A 97 8.64 13.74 -14.50
N VAL A 98 8.81 12.42 -14.71
CA VAL A 98 9.79 11.62 -13.99
C VAL A 98 11.22 11.87 -14.49
N GLY A 99 11.38 12.22 -15.76
CA GLY A 99 12.64 12.47 -16.43
C GLY A 99 13.16 11.28 -17.22
N GLU A 100 13.49 11.51 -18.50
CA GLU A 100 13.95 10.48 -19.43
C GLU A 100 15.24 9.79 -19.00
N THR A 101 16.04 10.42 -18.15
CA THR A 101 17.33 9.90 -17.68
C THR A 101 17.23 8.98 -16.47
N THR A 102 16.05 8.84 -15.90
CA THR A 102 15.83 8.04 -14.68
C THR A 102 15.75 6.55 -15.00
N ASP A 103 16.22 5.70 -14.08
CA ASP A 103 16.08 4.24 -14.21
C ASP A 103 14.60 3.82 -14.33
N VAL A 104 13.71 4.54 -13.65
CA VAL A 104 12.26 4.31 -13.69
C VAL A 104 11.74 4.39 -15.12
N VAL A 105 12.06 5.47 -15.84
CA VAL A 105 11.61 5.67 -17.23
C VAL A 105 12.32 4.72 -18.19
N GLN A 106 13.62 4.52 -18.02
CA GLN A 106 14.40 3.74 -18.99
C GLN A 106 14.18 2.23 -18.89
N LYS A 107 13.88 1.68 -17.70
CA LYS A 107 13.93 0.23 -17.46
C LYS A 107 12.76 -0.34 -16.65
N GLU A 108 12.04 0.51 -15.92
CA GLU A 108 11.11 -0.01 -14.89
C GLU A 108 9.63 0.22 -15.22
N MET A 109 9.28 1.01 -16.25
CA MET A 109 7.89 1.24 -16.63
C MET A 109 7.26 0.03 -17.33
N TYR A 110 6.02 -0.30 -16.95
CA TYR A 110 5.16 -1.22 -17.68
C TYR A 110 4.35 -0.43 -18.71
N THR A 111 4.78 -0.47 -19.97
CA THR A 111 4.12 0.24 -21.06
C THR A 111 3.38 -0.73 -21.96
N VAL A 112 2.12 -0.44 -22.25
CA VAL A 112 1.23 -1.21 -23.11
C VAL A 112 0.92 -0.40 -24.37
N MET A 113 1.01 -1.06 -25.53
CA MET A 113 0.59 -0.50 -26.81
C MET A 113 -0.85 -0.92 -27.10
N ALA A 114 -1.75 0.04 -27.25
CA ALA A 114 -3.13 -0.21 -27.67
C ALA A 114 -3.40 0.57 -28.96
N LYS A 115 -3.37 -0.10 -30.10
CA LYS A 115 -3.40 0.51 -31.44
C LYS A 115 -2.27 1.53 -31.60
N GLU A 116 -2.59 2.81 -31.75
CA GLU A 116 -1.63 3.90 -31.89
C GLU A 116 -1.27 4.59 -30.55
N SER A 117 -1.95 4.22 -29.46
CA SER A 117 -1.78 4.85 -28.15
C SER A 117 -0.84 4.04 -27.26
N LYS A 118 0.01 4.74 -26.51
CA LYS A 118 0.90 4.17 -25.50
C LYS A 118 0.39 4.53 -24.11
N PHE A 119 0.13 3.52 -23.31
CA PHE A 119 -0.28 3.68 -21.91
C PHE A 119 0.75 3.04 -21.00
N THR A 120 1.00 3.65 -19.86
CA THR A 120 1.93 3.15 -18.85
C THR A 120 1.19 2.96 -17.54
N LEU A 121 1.36 1.80 -16.90
CA LEU A 121 0.96 1.62 -15.49
C LEU A 121 1.78 2.60 -14.64
N ARG A 122 1.12 3.37 -13.78
CA ARG A 122 1.77 4.42 -13.00
C ARG A 122 2.93 3.87 -12.15
N PRO A 123 4.17 4.36 -12.36
CA PRO A 123 5.32 3.95 -11.57
C PRO A 123 5.44 4.71 -10.25
N GLU A 124 4.65 5.77 -10.09
CA GLU A 124 4.55 6.64 -8.90
C GLU A 124 3.23 7.44 -8.96
N GLY A 125 2.86 8.10 -7.87
CA GLY A 125 1.55 8.75 -7.78
C GLY A 125 1.55 10.25 -8.09
N THR A 126 2.67 10.95 -7.87
CA THR A 126 2.74 12.44 -7.96
C THR A 126 2.31 12.97 -9.31
N ALA A 127 2.85 12.42 -10.41
CA ALA A 127 2.51 12.88 -11.76
C ALA A 127 1.02 12.73 -12.07
N GLY A 128 0.42 11.59 -11.68
CA GLY A 128 -1.02 11.33 -11.83
C GLY A 128 -1.88 12.27 -11.00
N ALA A 129 -1.49 12.54 -9.76
CA ALA A 129 -2.18 13.47 -8.86
C ALA A 129 -2.12 14.90 -9.41
N ILE A 130 -0.96 15.39 -9.82
CA ILE A 130 -0.78 16.73 -10.39
C ILE A 130 -1.55 16.89 -11.70
N ARG A 131 -1.49 15.89 -12.60
CA ARG A 131 -2.29 15.89 -13.83
C ARG A 131 -3.80 15.94 -13.50
N ALA A 132 -4.25 15.19 -12.49
CA ALA A 132 -5.65 15.21 -12.08
C ALA A 132 -6.08 16.57 -11.51
N MET A 133 -5.22 17.21 -10.69
CA MET A 133 -5.48 18.56 -10.18
C MET A 133 -5.58 19.59 -11.32
N LEU A 134 -4.66 19.54 -12.30
CA LEU A 134 -4.67 20.40 -13.47
C LEU A 134 -5.94 20.21 -14.30
N GLN A 135 -6.24 18.97 -14.68
CA GLN A 135 -7.35 18.65 -15.59
C GLN A 135 -8.72 19.00 -15.00
N ASN A 136 -8.86 18.91 -13.67
CA ASN A 136 -10.11 19.23 -12.98
C ASN A 136 -10.16 20.67 -12.45
N GLY A 137 -9.16 21.50 -12.77
CA GLY A 137 -9.17 22.92 -12.44
C GLY A 137 -8.97 23.25 -10.95
N LEU A 138 -8.53 22.29 -10.12
CA LEU A 138 -8.36 22.49 -8.68
C LEU A 138 -7.36 23.62 -8.35
N LEU A 139 -6.38 23.84 -9.22
CA LEU A 139 -5.41 24.92 -9.05
C LEU A 139 -5.95 26.32 -9.32
N ASN A 140 -7.18 26.42 -9.85
CA ASN A 140 -7.90 27.69 -10.03
C ASN A 140 -8.77 28.04 -8.82
N GLU A 141 -8.87 27.16 -7.84
CA GLU A 141 -9.60 27.34 -6.60
C GLU A 141 -8.70 27.97 -5.51
N ALA A 142 -9.14 27.90 -4.26
CA ALA A 142 -8.35 28.42 -3.14
C ALA A 142 -7.01 27.66 -2.98
N LEU A 143 -5.90 28.37 -2.91
CA LEU A 143 -4.56 27.82 -2.68
C LEU A 143 -4.16 27.97 -1.21
N PRO A 144 -3.32 27.06 -0.65
CA PRO A 144 -2.78 25.90 -1.32
C PRO A 144 -3.78 24.75 -1.45
N GLN A 145 -3.76 24.07 -2.58
CA GLN A 145 -4.48 22.78 -2.74
C GLN A 145 -3.71 21.69 -2.00
N ARG A 146 -4.44 20.85 -1.27
CA ARG A 146 -3.91 19.79 -0.42
C ARG A 146 -4.61 18.48 -0.72
N VAL A 147 -3.91 17.51 -1.28
CA VAL A 147 -4.47 16.21 -1.63
C VAL A 147 -3.61 15.06 -1.15
N TYR A 148 -4.26 13.94 -0.79
CA TYR A 148 -3.58 12.67 -0.52
C TYR A 148 -4.20 11.53 -1.33
N TYR A 149 -3.46 10.47 -1.52
CA TYR A 149 -3.93 9.27 -2.20
C TYR A 149 -3.33 8.00 -1.61
N ILE A 150 -4.07 6.89 -1.72
CA ILE A 150 -3.57 5.53 -1.51
C ILE A 150 -3.75 4.80 -2.83
N SER A 151 -2.66 4.34 -3.42
CA SER A 151 -2.71 3.79 -4.77
C SER A 151 -1.65 2.73 -5.04
N SER A 152 -2.01 1.71 -5.85
CA SER A 152 -1.03 0.76 -6.41
C SER A 152 -0.12 1.47 -7.40
N CYS A 153 1.17 1.15 -7.36
CA CYS A 153 2.19 1.59 -8.31
C CYS A 153 2.93 0.37 -8.87
N PHE A 154 3.52 0.52 -10.06
CA PHE A 154 4.09 -0.60 -10.80
C PHE A 154 5.48 -0.28 -11.32
N ARG A 155 6.49 -1.10 -10.95
CA ARG A 155 7.86 -0.97 -11.43
C ARG A 155 8.45 -2.33 -11.76
N HIS A 156 8.99 -2.49 -12.96
CA HIS A 156 9.66 -3.72 -13.40
C HIS A 156 11.08 -3.79 -12.88
N GLU A 157 11.22 -3.84 -11.56
CA GLU A 157 12.51 -3.97 -10.90
C GLU A 157 12.74 -5.38 -10.31
N ARG A 158 13.95 -5.65 -9.86
CA ARG A 158 14.26 -6.93 -9.19
C ARG A 158 13.58 -6.97 -7.83
N PRO A 159 12.65 -7.90 -7.60
CA PRO A 159 11.95 -8.01 -6.31
C PRO A 159 12.90 -8.33 -5.16
N GLN A 160 12.65 -7.69 -4.02
CA GLN A 160 13.32 -7.95 -2.75
C GLN A 160 12.40 -7.53 -1.60
N ALA A 161 12.77 -7.81 -0.35
CA ALA A 161 11.95 -7.45 0.81
C ALA A 161 11.60 -5.95 0.80
N GLY A 162 10.31 -5.63 0.86
CA GLY A 162 9.79 -4.25 0.79
C GLY A 162 9.96 -3.54 -0.56
N ARG A 163 10.27 -4.29 -1.64
CA ARG A 163 10.40 -3.76 -2.99
C ARG A 163 9.79 -4.73 -3.98
N LEU A 164 8.55 -4.50 -4.32
CA LEU A 164 7.74 -5.32 -5.20
C LEU A 164 7.57 -4.65 -6.57
N ARG A 165 7.09 -5.42 -7.55
CA ARG A 165 6.74 -4.91 -8.88
C ARG A 165 5.37 -4.24 -8.90
N GLU A 166 4.44 -4.71 -8.11
CA GLU A 166 3.24 -4.01 -7.70
C GLU A 166 3.39 -3.69 -6.22
N PHE A 167 3.29 -2.42 -5.86
CA PHE A 167 3.41 -1.92 -4.50
C PHE A 167 2.43 -0.78 -4.28
N HIS A 168 2.13 -0.47 -3.03
CA HIS A 168 1.16 0.55 -2.67
C HIS A 168 1.85 1.75 -2.03
N GLN A 169 1.42 2.92 -2.43
CA GLN A 169 1.88 4.19 -1.86
C GLN A 169 0.72 4.93 -1.18
N PHE A 170 0.97 5.38 0.03
CA PHE A 170 0.34 6.57 0.55
C PHE A 170 1.17 7.76 0.08
N GLY A 171 0.57 8.65 -0.69
CA GLY A 171 1.20 9.85 -1.20
C GLY A 171 0.41 11.08 -0.82
N LEU A 172 1.10 12.21 -0.77
CA LEU A 172 0.54 13.48 -0.37
C LEU A 172 1.18 14.60 -1.19
N GLU A 173 0.35 15.50 -1.72
CA GLU A 173 0.78 16.60 -2.58
C GLU A 173 0.14 17.92 -2.11
N MET A 174 0.95 18.97 -1.98
CA MET A 174 0.51 20.33 -1.72
C MET A 174 0.98 21.25 -2.85
N ALA A 175 0.06 21.98 -3.48
CA ALA A 175 0.36 22.89 -4.58
C ALA A 175 -0.12 24.32 -4.28
N GLY A 176 0.67 25.32 -4.65
CA GLY A 176 0.33 26.73 -4.51
C GLY A 176 1.08 27.48 -3.42
N SER A 177 2.02 26.86 -2.71
CA SER A 177 2.82 27.54 -1.69
C SER A 177 4.32 27.42 -1.96
N ALA A 178 5.00 28.55 -2.09
CA ALA A 178 6.46 28.64 -2.16
C ALA A 178 7.14 28.76 -0.78
N SER A 179 6.35 28.88 0.29
CA SER A 179 6.86 29.12 1.64
C SER A 179 7.56 27.89 2.21
N PRO A 180 8.72 28.02 2.89
CA PRO A 180 9.35 26.93 3.63
C PRO A 180 8.49 26.38 4.78
N ALA A 181 7.46 27.12 5.22
CA ALA A 181 6.47 26.64 6.19
C ALA A 181 5.65 25.47 5.61
N ALA A 182 5.37 25.47 4.29
CA ALA A 182 4.70 24.35 3.63
C ALA A 182 5.57 23.09 3.65
N ASP A 183 6.89 23.24 3.49
CA ASP A 183 7.83 22.10 3.59
C ASP A 183 7.83 21.52 5.01
N ALA A 184 7.85 22.37 6.03
CA ALA A 184 7.78 21.95 7.43
C ALA A 184 6.45 21.27 7.76
N GLU A 185 5.33 21.75 7.24
CA GLU A 185 4.00 21.17 7.41
C GLU A 185 3.91 19.75 6.82
N VAL A 186 4.40 19.57 5.58
CA VAL A 186 4.41 18.26 4.91
C VAL A 186 5.34 17.27 5.63
N ILE A 187 6.49 17.70 6.10
CA ILE A 187 7.40 16.88 6.92
C ILE A 187 6.77 16.56 8.28
N SER A 188 6.08 17.52 8.90
CA SER A 188 5.38 17.33 10.18
C SER A 188 4.28 16.27 10.06
N LEU A 189 3.49 16.30 8.98
CA LEU A 189 2.47 15.28 8.72
C LEU A 189 3.10 13.90 8.59
N ALA A 190 4.18 13.76 7.82
CA ALA A 190 4.88 12.50 7.67
C ALA A 190 5.41 11.98 9.02
N ASN A 191 6.01 12.86 9.83
CA ASN A 191 6.49 12.53 11.17
C ASN A 191 5.34 12.09 12.11
N THR A 192 4.22 12.82 12.09
CA THR A 192 3.03 12.49 12.88
C THR A 192 2.44 11.13 12.50
N LEU A 193 2.36 10.84 11.20
CA LEU A 193 1.88 9.55 10.70
C LEU A 193 2.77 8.39 11.21
N LEU A 194 4.10 8.52 11.07
CA LEU A 194 5.04 7.50 11.53
C LEU A 194 4.93 7.26 13.04
N ASN A 195 4.78 8.34 13.83
CA ASN A 195 4.57 8.25 15.27
C ASN A 195 3.22 7.58 15.63
N ARG A 196 2.13 7.91 14.93
CA ARG A 196 0.81 7.28 15.13
C ARG A 196 0.80 5.79 14.76
N LEU A 197 1.65 5.36 13.83
CA LEU A 197 1.88 3.95 13.52
C LEU A 197 2.73 3.23 14.59
N GLY A 198 3.16 3.92 15.64
CA GLY A 198 4.00 3.36 16.71
C GLY A 198 5.46 3.11 16.30
N LEU A 199 5.89 3.63 15.14
CA LEU A 199 7.23 3.41 14.62
C LEU A 199 8.28 4.18 15.42
N LYS A 200 9.36 3.51 15.77
CA LYS A 200 10.52 4.04 16.50
C LYS A 200 11.77 3.94 15.64
N ASN A 201 12.84 4.62 16.05
CA ASN A 201 14.15 4.56 15.37
C ASN A 201 14.07 4.94 13.88
N ILE A 202 13.23 5.93 13.56
CA ILE A 202 13.15 6.54 12.23
C ILE A 202 13.89 7.87 12.27
N GLU A 203 14.92 8.03 11.43
CA GLU A 203 15.68 9.26 11.32
C GLU A 203 15.19 10.09 10.12
N LEU A 204 14.98 11.37 10.34
CA LEU A 204 14.70 12.34 9.28
C LEU A 204 16.02 12.92 8.76
N TYR A 205 16.26 12.73 7.47
CA TYR A 205 17.32 13.41 6.74
C TYR A 205 16.73 14.49 5.83
N ILE A 206 17.31 15.68 5.82
CA ILE A 206 16.91 16.78 4.95
C ILE A 206 18.10 17.28 4.14
N ASN A 207 17.83 17.81 2.94
CA ASN A 207 18.80 18.51 2.11
C ASN A 207 18.10 19.57 1.27
N SER A 208 18.89 20.49 0.69
CA SER A 208 18.46 21.36 -0.39
C SER A 208 19.26 21.04 -1.64
N ILE A 209 18.56 20.69 -2.72
CA ILE A 209 19.18 20.50 -4.06
C ILE A 209 19.15 21.78 -4.90
N GLY A 210 18.78 22.89 -4.32
CA GLY A 210 18.75 24.21 -4.94
C GLY A 210 17.73 24.38 -6.07
N CYS A 211 17.65 25.57 -6.60
CA CYS A 211 16.89 25.90 -7.80
C CYS A 211 17.70 25.56 -9.08
N PRO A 212 17.13 25.70 -10.29
CA PRO A 212 17.86 25.45 -11.54
C PRO A 212 19.18 26.22 -11.65
N THR A 213 19.25 27.48 -11.17
CA THR A 213 20.46 28.28 -11.16
C THR A 213 21.55 27.72 -10.25
N CYS A 214 21.19 27.27 -9.03
CA CYS A 214 22.11 26.59 -8.13
C CYS A 214 22.66 25.31 -8.73
N ARG A 215 21.75 24.50 -9.33
CA ARG A 215 22.11 23.22 -9.95
C ARG A 215 23.03 23.38 -11.16
N ALA A 216 22.86 24.42 -11.98
CA ALA A 216 23.75 24.66 -13.12
C ALA A 216 25.21 24.80 -12.64
N LYS A 217 25.46 25.67 -11.66
CA LYS A 217 26.81 25.87 -11.07
C LYS A 217 27.34 24.58 -10.43
N TYR A 218 26.48 23.88 -9.69
CA TYR A 218 26.86 22.64 -9.02
C TYR A 218 27.17 21.51 -10.00
N HIS A 219 26.43 21.40 -11.10
CA HIS A 219 26.69 20.41 -12.16
C HIS A 219 28.06 20.63 -12.80
N GLU A 220 28.46 21.87 -13.05
CA GLU A 220 29.80 22.22 -13.58
C GLU A 220 30.89 21.76 -12.59
N ALA A 221 30.72 22.06 -11.30
CA ALA A 221 31.66 21.64 -10.27
C ALA A 221 31.75 20.11 -10.15
N LEU A 222 30.61 19.42 -10.11
CA LEU A 222 30.59 17.95 -10.09
C LEU A 222 31.21 17.32 -11.33
N LYS A 223 30.88 17.87 -12.52
CA LYS A 223 31.44 17.40 -13.78
C LYS A 223 32.96 17.54 -13.78
N SER A 224 33.48 18.70 -13.41
CA SER A 224 34.93 18.94 -13.32
C SER A 224 35.61 17.98 -12.31
N TYR A 225 34.97 17.74 -11.17
CA TYR A 225 35.49 16.84 -10.13
C TYR A 225 35.57 15.38 -10.62
N PHE A 226 34.49 14.86 -11.22
CA PHE A 226 34.43 13.45 -11.64
C PHE A 226 35.14 13.21 -13.00
N GLU A 227 35.25 14.20 -13.87
CA GLU A 227 35.99 14.06 -15.14
C GLU A 227 37.48 13.76 -14.87
N ALA A 228 38.08 14.36 -13.82
CA ALA A 228 39.44 14.07 -13.38
C ALA A 228 39.68 12.61 -12.95
N ARG A 229 38.62 11.86 -12.64
CA ARG A 229 38.65 10.44 -12.18
C ARG A 229 37.76 9.54 -13.02
N LYS A 230 37.44 9.94 -14.25
CA LYS A 230 36.48 9.26 -15.13
C LYS A 230 36.81 7.81 -15.40
N ASP A 231 38.09 7.48 -15.56
CA ASP A 231 38.54 6.13 -15.86
C ASP A 231 38.29 5.15 -14.71
N GLU A 232 38.26 5.64 -13.48
CA GLU A 232 38.00 4.87 -12.28
C GLU A 232 36.48 4.61 -12.04
N LEU A 233 35.60 5.36 -12.72
CA LEU A 233 34.16 5.24 -12.56
C LEU A 233 33.61 3.95 -13.20
N CYS A 234 32.55 3.37 -12.62
CA CYS A 234 31.82 2.29 -13.28
C CYS A 234 31.11 2.82 -14.58
N ASP A 235 30.82 1.91 -15.52
CA ASP A 235 30.26 2.27 -16.83
C ASP A 235 28.97 3.08 -16.71
N THR A 236 28.07 2.72 -15.79
CA THR A 236 26.86 3.50 -15.52
C THR A 236 27.18 4.92 -15.07
N CYS A 237 28.22 5.14 -14.28
CA CYS A 237 28.63 6.47 -13.82
C CYS A 237 29.33 7.28 -14.91
N LYS A 238 30.04 6.65 -15.83
CA LYS A 238 30.55 7.33 -17.02
C LYS A 238 29.43 7.92 -17.88
N ASP A 239 28.34 7.18 -18.07
CA ASP A 239 27.14 7.68 -18.77
C ASP A 239 26.43 8.79 -17.98
N ARG A 240 26.29 8.61 -16.65
CA ARG A 240 25.66 9.60 -15.76
C ARG A 240 26.45 10.92 -15.69
N LEU A 241 27.77 10.87 -15.79
CA LEU A 241 28.63 12.05 -15.79
C LEU A 241 28.25 13.02 -16.92
N VAL A 242 27.86 12.50 -18.07
CA VAL A 242 27.43 13.30 -19.23
C VAL A 242 25.98 13.77 -19.08
N LYS A 243 25.09 12.88 -18.64
CA LYS A 243 23.63 13.14 -18.63
C LYS A 243 23.15 13.86 -17.39
N ASN A 244 23.57 13.42 -16.20
CA ASN A 244 23.16 13.99 -14.92
C ASN A 244 24.22 13.65 -13.83
N PRO A 245 25.22 14.52 -13.63
CA PRO A 245 26.31 14.28 -12.68
C PRO A 245 25.85 14.03 -11.23
N MET A 246 24.74 14.61 -10.79
CA MET A 246 24.20 14.38 -9.43
C MET A 246 23.88 12.92 -9.16
N ARG A 247 23.55 12.13 -10.20
CA ARG A 247 23.28 10.70 -10.07
C ARG A 247 24.50 9.84 -9.72
N LEU A 248 25.72 10.39 -9.83
CA LEU A 248 26.92 9.71 -9.40
C LEU A 248 26.97 9.57 -7.87
N LEU A 249 26.39 10.53 -7.14
CA LEU A 249 26.34 10.53 -5.68
C LEU A 249 25.48 9.38 -5.11
N ASP A 250 24.52 8.87 -5.91
CA ASP A 250 23.67 7.73 -5.54
C ASP A 250 24.18 6.39 -6.12
N CYS A 251 25.43 6.35 -6.58
CA CYS A 251 25.99 5.10 -7.12
C CYS A 251 26.27 4.09 -6.00
N LYS A 252 25.88 2.84 -6.25
CA LYS A 252 26.07 1.72 -5.30
C LYS A 252 27.41 1.00 -5.44
N SER A 253 28.20 1.34 -6.47
CA SER A 253 29.55 0.79 -6.64
C SER A 253 30.48 1.31 -5.54
N PRO A 254 31.19 0.44 -4.80
CA PRO A 254 32.10 0.85 -3.73
C PRO A 254 33.16 1.85 -4.21
N ILE A 255 33.68 1.68 -5.42
CA ILE A 255 34.68 2.59 -6.00
C ILE A 255 34.09 3.97 -6.23
N CYS A 256 32.88 4.04 -6.86
CA CYS A 256 32.22 5.32 -7.10
C CYS A 256 31.80 6.01 -5.80
N GLN A 257 31.41 5.25 -4.77
CA GLN A 257 31.12 5.78 -3.43
C GLN A 257 32.38 6.38 -2.77
N GLU A 258 33.49 5.70 -2.89
CA GLU A 258 34.76 6.22 -2.36
C GLU A 258 35.18 7.51 -3.05
N ILE A 259 35.13 7.56 -4.39
CA ILE A 259 35.38 8.77 -5.16
C ILE A 259 34.43 9.90 -4.77
N GLY A 260 33.14 9.57 -4.56
CA GLY A 260 32.09 10.54 -4.21
C GLY A 260 32.16 11.07 -2.76
N LYS A 261 33.06 10.56 -1.90
CA LYS A 261 33.15 11.04 -0.51
C LYS A 261 33.54 12.52 -0.43
N ASP A 262 34.49 12.92 -1.27
CA ASP A 262 35.07 14.27 -1.27
C ASP A 262 34.49 15.16 -2.40
N ALA A 263 33.39 14.71 -3.04
CA ALA A 263 32.76 15.48 -4.09
C ALA A 263 32.19 16.80 -3.53
N PRO A 264 32.15 17.88 -4.32
CA PRO A 264 31.52 19.14 -3.94
C PRO A 264 30.12 18.92 -3.40
N LEU A 265 29.71 19.72 -2.39
CA LEU A 265 28.39 19.63 -1.78
C LEU A 265 27.47 20.69 -2.37
N ILE A 266 26.22 20.35 -2.69
CA ILE A 266 25.23 21.29 -3.26
C ILE A 266 24.98 22.50 -2.35
N LEU A 267 25.10 22.33 -1.04
CA LEU A 267 24.86 23.38 -0.06
C LEU A 267 25.83 24.58 -0.21
N ASP A 268 27.03 24.34 -0.76
CA ASP A 268 28.03 25.40 -1.01
C ASP A 268 27.73 26.22 -2.29
N TYR A 269 26.74 25.76 -3.08
CA TYR A 269 26.35 26.37 -4.37
C TYR A 269 24.96 26.99 -4.34
N LEU A 270 24.30 27.03 -3.17
CA LEU A 270 22.97 27.61 -3.04
C LEU A 270 23.04 29.15 -3.28
N CYS A 271 22.06 29.68 -4.02
CA CYS A 271 21.83 31.11 -4.05
C CYS A 271 21.22 31.57 -2.72
N GLU A 272 21.25 32.88 -2.48
CA GLU A 272 20.74 33.48 -1.25
C GLU A 272 19.28 33.06 -0.96
N GLU A 273 18.40 33.05 -1.96
CA GLU A 273 17.00 32.62 -1.82
C GLU A 273 16.89 31.14 -1.35
N CYS A 274 17.64 30.22 -1.98
CA CYS A 274 17.62 28.81 -1.60
C CYS A 274 18.26 28.55 -0.23
N GLY A 275 19.32 29.32 0.10
CA GLY A 275 19.95 29.29 1.42
C GLY A 275 18.95 29.72 2.50
N ASN A 276 18.33 30.89 2.32
CA ASN A 276 17.34 31.44 3.26
C ASN A 276 16.13 30.52 3.42
N HIS A 277 15.66 29.91 2.32
CA HIS A 277 14.57 28.91 2.37
C HIS A 277 14.94 27.69 3.24
N PHE A 278 16.16 27.17 3.06
CA PHE A 278 16.62 26.00 3.81
C PHE A 278 16.86 26.31 5.29
N GLU A 279 17.43 27.49 5.62
CA GLU A 279 17.58 27.96 7.01
C GLU A 279 16.20 28.13 7.70
N SER A 280 15.23 28.73 6.98
CA SER A 280 13.87 28.89 7.50
C SER A 280 13.20 27.53 7.77
N LEU A 281 13.36 26.56 6.87
CA LEU A 281 12.85 25.19 7.09
C LEU A 281 13.43 24.58 8.37
N LYS A 282 14.75 24.67 8.58
CA LYS A 282 15.40 24.16 9.80
C LYS A 282 14.83 24.79 11.05
N SER A 283 14.70 26.14 11.03
CA SER A 283 14.10 26.88 12.15
C SER A 283 12.66 26.44 12.46
N TYR A 284 11.85 26.13 11.44
CA TYR A 284 10.48 25.64 11.66
C TYR A 284 10.46 24.23 12.22
N LEU A 285 11.31 23.32 11.72
CA LEU A 285 11.43 21.97 12.27
C LEU A 285 11.88 21.98 13.74
N ASP A 286 12.81 22.87 14.09
CA ASP A 286 13.27 23.06 15.48
C ASP A 286 12.11 23.52 16.39
N LYS A 287 11.27 24.47 15.92
CA LYS A 287 10.08 24.94 16.65
C LYS A 287 9.00 23.86 16.80
N LEU A 288 8.89 22.96 15.82
CA LEU A 288 7.98 21.82 15.86
C LEU A 288 8.57 20.64 16.66
N ALA A 289 9.76 20.78 17.23
CA ALA A 289 10.49 19.73 17.95
C ALA A 289 10.69 18.46 17.11
N ILE A 290 10.84 18.60 15.79
CA ILE A 290 11.12 17.51 14.87
C ILE A 290 12.63 17.41 14.67
N SER A 291 13.23 16.34 15.17
CA SER A 291 14.66 16.08 15.04
C SER A 291 15.01 15.71 13.60
N TYR A 292 16.06 16.28 13.06
CA TYR A 292 16.56 16.02 11.71
C TYR A 292 18.08 16.00 11.65
N LYS A 293 18.59 15.42 10.56
CA LYS A 293 20.01 15.48 10.18
C LYS A 293 20.13 16.06 8.77
N VAL A 294 21.04 17.01 8.58
CA VAL A 294 21.35 17.48 7.23
C VAL A 294 22.26 16.47 6.54
N ASN A 295 21.81 15.96 5.40
CA ASN A 295 22.62 15.05 4.58
C ASN A 295 22.74 15.59 3.14
N PRO A 296 23.83 16.30 2.81
CA PRO A 296 24.02 16.96 1.53
C PRO A 296 24.17 15.99 0.35
N LYS A 297 24.28 14.69 0.62
CA LYS A 297 24.37 13.63 -0.41
C LYS A 297 23.02 13.05 -0.79
N ILE A 298 21.91 13.43 -0.14
CA ILE A 298 20.59 13.01 -0.57
C ILE A 298 20.27 13.60 -1.94
N VAL A 299 20.10 12.71 -2.93
CA VAL A 299 19.52 12.99 -4.23
C VAL A 299 18.30 12.08 -4.41
N ARG A 300 17.23 12.60 -5.00
CA ARG A 300 16.01 11.81 -5.21
C ARG A 300 16.05 11.04 -6.52
N GLY A 301 15.32 9.94 -6.58
CA GLY A 301 15.23 9.05 -7.74
C GLY A 301 14.54 9.66 -8.97
N LEU A 302 13.94 10.85 -8.87
CA LEU A 302 13.16 11.53 -9.90
C LEU A 302 13.74 12.93 -10.16
N ASP A 303 13.72 13.39 -11.40
CA ASP A 303 14.44 14.59 -11.81
C ASP A 303 13.68 15.89 -11.56
N TYR A 304 12.38 15.84 -11.22
CA TYR A 304 11.55 17.03 -11.02
C TYR A 304 11.82 17.81 -9.72
N TYR A 305 12.55 17.24 -8.76
CA TYR A 305 12.76 17.87 -7.46
C TYR A 305 13.57 19.18 -7.54
N THR A 306 13.23 20.13 -6.67
CA THR A 306 13.90 21.42 -6.48
C THR A 306 13.97 21.75 -4.98
N LYS A 307 14.89 22.65 -4.59
CA LYS A 307 14.99 23.14 -3.20
C LYS A 307 15.00 21.99 -2.18
N THR A 308 14.01 21.92 -1.31
CA THR A 308 13.90 20.93 -0.22
C THR A 308 13.71 19.50 -0.74
N VAL A 309 14.52 18.58 -0.23
CA VAL A 309 14.30 17.12 -0.32
C VAL A 309 14.48 16.49 1.05
N PHE A 310 13.74 15.42 1.34
CA PHE A 310 13.82 14.75 2.62
C PHE A 310 13.56 13.25 2.52
N GLU A 311 14.06 12.50 3.51
CA GLU A 311 13.84 11.07 3.67
C GLU A 311 13.70 10.71 5.14
N PHE A 312 12.69 9.88 5.45
CA PHE A 312 12.61 9.17 6.72
C PHE A 312 13.20 7.79 6.53
N VAL A 313 14.22 7.47 7.31
CA VAL A 313 15.05 6.28 7.12
C VAL A 313 15.13 5.48 8.40
N THR A 314 15.08 4.14 8.28
CA THR A 314 15.38 3.20 9.35
C THR A 314 16.49 2.25 8.93
N THR A 315 17.27 1.78 9.88
CA THR A 315 18.29 0.74 9.65
C THR A 315 17.74 -0.68 9.77
N GLU A 316 16.51 -0.84 10.22
CA GLU A 316 15.93 -2.13 10.57
C GLU A 316 15.62 -3.02 9.35
N ILE A 317 15.33 -2.43 8.20
CA ILE A 317 15.01 -3.17 6.96
C ILE A 317 16.19 -3.24 5.98
N GLY A 318 17.40 -3.07 6.48
CA GLY A 318 18.65 -3.19 5.71
C GLY A 318 18.88 -2.03 4.74
N ALA A 319 19.51 -2.30 3.59
CA ALA A 319 19.95 -1.29 2.63
C ALA A 319 18.83 -0.45 1.98
N GLN A 320 17.56 -0.82 2.16
CA GLN A 320 16.38 -0.14 1.62
C GLN A 320 15.62 0.64 2.71
N GLY A 321 16.35 1.25 3.64
CA GLY A 321 15.83 1.86 4.85
C GLY A 321 14.87 3.05 4.68
N THR A 322 14.75 3.66 3.50
CA THR A 322 13.84 4.79 3.27
C THR A 322 12.39 4.33 3.29
N VAL A 323 11.62 4.71 4.31
CA VAL A 323 10.19 4.41 4.45
C VAL A 323 9.30 5.51 3.88
N CYS A 324 9.77 6.77 3.91
CA CYS A 324 9.12 7.92 3.32
C CYS A 324 10.15 8.78 2.61
N GLY A 325 9.82 9.31 1.45
CA GLY A 325 10.68 10.23 0.77
C GLY A 325 9.90 11.24 -0.05
N GLY A 326 10.33 12.49 0.02
CA GLY A 326 9.64 13.59 -0.60
C GLY A 326 10.52 14.80 -0.85
N GLY A 327 9.87 15.89 -1.18
CA GLY A 327 10.50 17.18 -1.42
C GLY A 327 9.65 18.09 -2.29
N ARG A 328 10.24 19.22 -2.65
CA ARG A 328 9.63 20.26 -3.48
C ARG A 328 9.91 20.01 -4.96
N TYR A 329 8.96 20.38 -5.81
CA TYR A 329 9.04 20.21 -7.27
C TYR A 329 8.32 21.37 -7.99
N ASP A 330 8.83 22.60 -7.78
CA ASP A 330 8.19 23.86 -8.21
C ASP A 330 7.93 23.96 -9.73
N GLY A 331 8.70 23.25 -10.56
CA GLY A 331 8.57 23.27 -12.02
C GLY A 331 7.64 22.20 -12.62
N LEU A 332 7.15 21.24 -11.82
CA LEU A 332 6.43 20.08 -12.37
C LEU A 332 5.08 20.48 -13.00
N ILE A 333 4.33 21.34 -12.35
CA ILE A 333 2.99 21.77 -12.84
C ILE A 333 3.12 22.47 -14.19
N GLU A 334 4.13 23.33 -14.35
CA GLU A 334 4.43 24.02 -15.60
C GLU A 334 4.86 23.03 -16.71
N GLN A 335 5.70 22.05 -16.38
CA GLN A 335 6.12 20.99 -17.34
C GLN A 335 4.92 20.17 -17.83
N LEU A 336 3.88 20.05 -17.05
CA LEU A 336 2.63 19.37 -17.43
C LEU A 336 1.61 20.29 -18.11
N GLY A 337 1.99 21.55 -18.42
CA GLY A 337 1.17 22.49 -19.19
C GLY A 337 0.32 23.43 -18.33
N GLY A 338 0.49 23.44 -17.02
CA GLY A 338 -0.12 24.41 -16.11
C GLY A 338 0.65 25.72 -16.01
N GLN A 339 0.13 26.66 -15.21
CA GLN A 339 0.88 27.85 -14.82
C GLN A 339 1.98 27.46 -13.80
N HIS A 340 3.04 28.25 -13.73
CA HIS A 340 4.09 28.05 -12.72
C HIS A 340 3.47 28.10 -11.31
N THR A 341 3.41 26.97 -10.65
CA THR A 341 2.77 26.81 -9.33
C THR A 341 3.71 25.96 -8.46
N PRO A 342 4.27 26.52 -7.40
CA PRO A 342 5.12 25.78 -6.47
C PRO A 342 4.38 24.60 -5.86
N ALA A 343 5.05 23.46 -5.78
CA ALA A 343 4.44 22.27 -5.22
C ALA A 343 5.47 21.40 -4.49
N LEU A 344 4.97 20.58 -3.57
CA LEU A 344 5.76 19.65 -2.79
C LEU A 344 4.90 18.47 -2.33
N GLY A 345 5.55 17.36 -1.99
CA GLY A 345 4.85 16.20 -1.50
C GLY A 345 5.79 15.07 -1.09
N PHE A 346 5.23 13.94 -0.73
CA PHE A 346 5.99 12.73 -0.43
C PHE A 346 5.24 11.46 -0.84
N GLY A 347 5.98 10.35 -0.92
CA GLY A 347 5.43 9.00 -1.03
C GLY A 347 5.98 8.09 0.06
N MET A 348 5.09 7.30 0.67
CA MET A 348 5.41 6.22 1.61
C MET A 348 4.98 4.88 1.01
N GLY A 349 5.86 3.88 1.04
CA GLY A 349 5.52 2.52 0.62
C GLY A 349 4.84 1.76 1.75
N ILE A 350 3.58 1.32 1.55
CA ILE A 350 2.80 0.62 2.58
C ILE A 350 3.46 -0.70 2.97
N GLU A 351 3.97 -1.47 2.02
CA GLU A 351 4.66 -2.74 2.28
C GLU A 351 5.94 -2.55 3.12
N ARG A 352 6.62 -1.41 2.97
CA ARG A 352 7.78 -1.09 3.83
C ARG A 352 7.37 -0.72 5.23
N LEU A 353 6.29 0.04 5.39
CA LEU A 353 5.73 0.36 6.70
C LEU A 353 5.33 -0.93 7.41
N LEU A 354 4.63 -1.85 6.74
CA LEU A 354 4.26 -3.17 7.28
C LEU A 354 5.48 -3.96 7.75
N LEU A 355 6.57 -3.99 6.94
CA LEU A 355 7.79 -4.69 7.33
C LEU A 355 8.44 -4.11 8.58
N VAL A 356 8.45 -2.78 8.73
CA VAL A 356 9.02 -2.13 9.92
C VAL A 356 8.11 -2.35 11.12
N MET A 357 6.80 -2.17 10.97
CA MET A 357 5.81 -2.42 12.02
C MET A 357 5.88 -3.86 12.54
N ASP A 358 5.93 -4.85 11.64
CA ASP A 358 6.07 -6.27 12.03
C ASP A 358 7.37 -6.53 12.80
N LYS A 359 8.48 -5.91 12.40
CA LYS A 359 9.77 -6.04 13.10
C LYS A 359 9.79 -5.38 14.47
N GLN A 360 9.10 -4.25 14.61
CA GLN A 360 9.05 -3.51 15.86
C GLN A 360 7.94 -4.01 16.80
N GLY A 361 7.09 -4.93 16.32
CA GLY A 361 5.95 -5.44 17.08
C GLY A 361 4.90 -4.36 17.35
N CYS A 362 4.68 -3.46 16.37
CA CYS A 362 3.64 -2.44 16.47
C CYS A 362 2.25 -3.06 16.45
N ASP A 363 1.30 -2.40 17.08
CA ASP A 363 -0.07 -2.85 17.17
C ASP A 363 -0.83 -2.66 15.85
N TYR A 364 -1.74 -3.57 15.58
CA TYR A 364 -2.66 -3.52 14.45
C TYR A 364 -4.12 -3.57 14.93
N LEU A 365 -5.02 -3.01 14.13
CA LEU A 365 -6.44 -3.16 14.35
C LEU A 365 -6.80 -4.64 14.45
N THR A 366 -7.58 -4.99 15.46
CA THR A 366 -8.03 -6.36 15.64
C THR A 366 -8.96 -6.76 14.48
N PRO A 367 -8.74 -7.90 13.82
CA PRO A 367 -9.68 -8.41 12.84
C PRO A 367 -11.07 -8.59 13.44
N LYS A 368 -12.13 -8.18 12.72
CA LYS A 368 -13.50 -8.41 13.15
C LYS A 368 -13.73 -9.92 13.28
N LYS A 369 -14.03 -10.40 14.48
CA LYS A 369 -14.42 -11.78 14.76
C LYS A 369 -15.92 -11.94 14.61
N CYS A 370 -16.39 -13.19 14.57
CA CYS A 370 -17.82 -13.50 14.56
C CYS A 370 -18.44 -13.12 15.92
N ASP A 371 -19.48 -12.29 15.92
CA ASP A 371 -20.15 -11.89 17.15
C ASP A 371 -21.03 -13.03 17.66
N ILE A 372 -21.76 -13.70 16.77
CA ILE A 372 -22.66 -14.79 17.10
C ILE A 372 -22.70 -15.86 15.99
N TYR A 373 -22.61 -17.12 16.38
CA TYR A 373 -22.76 -18.27 15.50
C TYR A 373 -23.97 -19.14 15.88
N PHE A 374 -24.84 -19.40 14.91
CA PHE A 374 -25.97 -20.31 15.08
C PHE A 374 -25.62 -21.73 14.61
N ALA A 375 -25.57 -22.66 15.54
CA ALA A 375 -25.44 -24.10 15.24
C ALA A 375 -26.83 -24.70 15.06
N THR A 376 -27.12 -25.28 13.90
CA THR A 376 -28.46 -25.68 13.50
C THR A 376 -28.59 -27.21 13.35
N MET A 377 -29.73 -27.75 13.76
CA MET A 377 -30.10 -29.14 13.56
C MET A 377 -31.45 -29.19 12.84
N GLY A 378 -31.43 -29.55 11.54
CA GLY A 378 -32.61 -29.61 10.68
C GLY A 378 -32.88 -28.30 9.90
N ASN A 379 -33.78 -28.40 8.90
CA ASN A 379 -34.07 -27.30 7.98
C ASN A 379 -34.81 -26.13 8.67
N ALA A 380 -35.78 -26.43 9.53
CA ALA A 380 -36.52 -25.38 10.26
C ALA A 380 -35.58 -24.56 11.15
N ALA A 381 -34.61 -25.18 11.82
CA ALA A 381 -33.61 -24.51 12.60
C ALA A 381 -32.68 -23.65 11.73
N LEU A 382 -32.33 -24.10 10.54
CA LEU A 382 -31.55 -23.32 9.58
C LEU A 382 -32.32 -22.08 9.09
N GLU A 383 -33.60 -22.22 8.73
CA GLU A 383 -34.45 -21.10 8.34
C GLU A 383 -34.57 -20.04 9.44
N LYS A 384 -34.77 -20.46 10.68
CA LYS A 384 -34.79 -19.57 11.83
C LYS A 384 -33.46 -18.87 12.08
N ALA A 385 -32.32 -19.61 11.94
CA ALA A 385 -30.99 -19.03 12.04
C ALA A 385 -30.74 -17.97 10.96
N MET A 386 -31.24 -18.18 9.73
CA MET A 386 -31.15 -17.23 8.64
C MET A 386 -31.93 -15.95 8.96
N GLU A 387 -33.15 -16.07 9.48
CA GLU A 387 -33.99 -14.95 9.91
C GLU A 387 -33.31 -14.11 10.99
N LEU A 388 -32.87 -14.75 12.08
CA LEU A 388 -32.20 -14.08 13.19
C LEU A 388 -30.87 -13.45 12.77
N SER A 389 -30.08 -14.15 11.93
CA SER A 389 -28.84 -13.59 11.42
C SER A 389 -29.05 -12.37 10.52
N LYS A 390 -30.13 -12.35 9.73
CA LYS A 390 -30.49 -11.16 8.94
C LYS A 390 -30.77 -9.98 9.86
N SER A 391 -31.62 -10.14 10.85
CA SER A 391 -31.93 -9.11 11.82
C SER A 391 -30.69 -8.57 12.55
N LEU A 392 -29.80 -9.46 13.05
CA LEU A 392 -28.55 -9.08 13.68
C LEU A 392 -27.61 -8.28 12.76
N ARG A 393 -27.55 -8.65 11.48
CA ARG A 393 -26.73 -7.94 10.49
C ARG A 393 -27.27 -6.54 10.20
N GLU A 394 -28.57 -6.32 10.28
CA GLU A 394 -29.19 -4.99 10.20
C GLU A 394 -28.80 -4.11 11.39
N TYR A 395 -28.51 -4.69 12.55
CA TYR A 395 -27.90 -4.04 13.73
C TYR A 395 -26.37 -3.88 13.64
N GLY A 396 -25.74 -4.38 12.56
CA GLY A 396 -24.29 -4.26 12.35
C GLY A 396 -23.45 -5.40 12.93
N TYR A 397 -24.06 -6.43 13.51
CA TYR A 397 -23.36 -7.59 14.06
C TYR A 397 -22.90 -8.56 12.96
N TYR A 398 -21.75 -9.23 13.18
CA TYR A 398 -21.30 -10.34 12.37
C TYR A 398 -21.92 -11.64 12.88
N ALA A 399 -23.04 -12.01 12.30
CA ALA A 399 -23.75 -13.26 12.58
C ALA A 399 -23.49 -14.30 11.48
N GLU A 400 -23.25 -15.55 11.86
CA GLU A 400 -23.00 -16.67 10.95
C GLU A 400 -23.79 -17.93 11.39
N TYR A 401 -24.08 -18.80 10.45
CA TYR A 401 -24.76 -20.09 10.67
C TYR A 401 -24.19 -21.18 9.78
N ASP A 402 -24.49 -22.46 10.06
CA ASP A 402 -23.93 -23.56 9.27
C ASP A 402 -24.56 -23.67 7.88
N MET A 403 -23.76 -23.47 6.85
CA MET A 403 -24.14 -23.63 5.43
C MET A 403 -23.67 -24.97 4.84
N MET A 404 -23.00 -25.81 5.62
CA MET A 404 -22.38 -27.06 5.15
C MET A 404 -23.13 -28.33 5.55
N GLY A 405 -24.21 -28.22 6.32
CA GLY A 405 -24.94 -29.35 6.87
C GLY A 405 -24.09 -30.19 7.85
N ARG A 406 -23.21 -29.56 8.61
CA ARG A 406 -22.33 -30.26 9.56
C ARG A 406 -23.12 -30.77 10.78
N GLY A 407 -22.69 -31.87 11.36
CA GLY A 407 -23.21 -32.26 12.67
C GLY A 407 -22.82 -31.29 13.78
N LEU A 408 -23.63 -31.17 14.83
CA LEU A 408 -23.50 -30.15 15.91
C LEU A 408 -22.08 -30.03 16.47
N LYS A 409 -21.39 -31.14 16.74
CA LYS A 409 -20.00 -31.13 17.25
C LYS A 409 -19.03 -30.43 16.30
N ALA A 410 -19.21 -30.63 14.96
CA ALA A 410 -18.37 -29.99 13.96
C ALA A 410 -18.69 -28.50 13.81
N GLN A 411 -19.96 -28.10 13.95
CA GLN A 411 -20.39 -26.71 13.96
C GLN A 411 -19.81 -25.96 15.17
N MET A 412 -19.86 -26.52 16.37
CA MET A 412 -19.27 -25.91 17.56
C MET A 412 -17.74 -25.78 17.45
N LYS A 413 -17.07 -26.80 16.86
CA LYS A 413 -15.63 -26.69 16.57
C LYS A 413 -15.32 -25.57 15.57
N TYR A 414 -16.19 -25.39 14.59
CA TYR A 414 -16.06 -24.30 13.61
C TYR A 414 -16.30 -22.93 14.27
N ALA A 415 -17.35 -22.76 15.07
CA ALA A 415 -17.62 -21.54 15.83
C ALA A 415 -16.40 -21.11 16.67
N ASN A 416 -15.78 -22.05 17.39
CA ASN A 416 -14.56 -21.79 18.13
C ASN A 416 -13.38 -21.39 17.21
N LYS A 417 -13.23 -22.06 16.05
CA LYS A 417 -12.14 -21.75 15.09
C LYS A 417 -12.24 -20.33 14.50
N ILE A 418 -13.48 -19.86 14.25
CA ILE A 418 -13.71 -18.49 13.75
C ILE A 418 -13.73 -17.45 14.87
N GLY A 419 -13.55 -17.86 16.11
CA GLY A 419 -13.52 -16.98 17.29
C GLY A 419 -14.88 -16.34 17.56
N ALA A 420 -15.99 -17.09 17.37
CA ALA A 420 -17.32 -16.58 17.71
C ALA A 420 -17.40 -16.20 19.18
N ALA A 421 -17.87 -14.98 19.46
CA ALA A 421 -18.02 -14.50 20.84
C ALA A 421 -19.18 -15.21 21.55
N PHE A 422 -20.26 -15.43 20.80
CA PHE A 422 -21.44 -16.15 21.29
C PHE A 422 -21.85 -17.27 20.34
N THR A 423 -22.53 -18.29 20.89
CA THR A 423 -23.16 -19.36 20.10
C THR A 423 -24.58 -19.60 20.59
N VAL A 424 -25.44 -19.96 19.63
CA VAL A 424 -26.81 -20.43 19.88
C VAL A 424 -26.98 -21.76 19.15
N VAL A 425 -27.46 -22.77 19.87
CA VAL A 425 -27.86 -24.04 19.27
C VAL A 425 -29.37 -23.97 18.99
N LEU A 426 -29.78 -24.27 17.78
CA LEU A 426 -31.16 -24.33 17.34
C LEU A 426 -31.51 -25.77 16.88
N GLY A 427 -32.51 -26.35 17.47
CA GLY A 427 -33.13 -27.60 17.11
C GLY A 427 -34.63 -27.52 17.33
N ASP A 428 -35.33 -28.66 17.17
CA ASP A 428 -36.79 -28.73 17.28
C ASP A 428 -37.29 -28.23 18.65
N ASN A 429 -36.59 -28.57 19.74
CA ASN A 429 -36.97 -28.13 21.09
C ASN A 429 -36.91 -26.62 21.27
N GLU A 430 -35.88 -25.99 20.76
CA GLU A 430 -35.68 -24.52 20.86
C GLU A 430 -36.74 -23.81 20.01
N LEU A 431 -37.11 -24.36 18.86
CA LEU A 431 -38.14 -23.80 18.00
C LEU A 431 -39.53 -23.93 18.61
N GLU A 432 -39.89 -25.08 19.16
CA GLU A 432 -41.17 -25.32 19.84
C GLU A 432 -41.37 -24.40 21.03
N GLN A 433 -40.30 -24.17 21.82
CA GLN A 433 -40.34 -23.29 22.96
C GLN A 433 -40.16 -21.80 22.62
N SER A 434 -39.80 -21.49 21.37
CA SER A 434 -39.38 -20.15 20.92
C SER A 434 -38.32 -19.53 21.82
N LYS A 435 -37.42 -20.35 22.41
CA LYS A 435 -36.36 -19.93 23.32
C LYS A 435 -35.12 -20.78 23.11
N ALA A 436 -33.95 -20.15 23.21
CA ALA A 436 -32.68 -20.83 23.15
C ALA A 436 -31.75 -20.38 24.26
N LYS A 437 -30.59 -21.04 24.34
CA LYS A 437 -29.49 -20.62 25.19
C LYS A 437 -28.46 -19.89 24.34
N LEU A 438 -28.22 -18.64 24.68
CA LEU A 438 -27.09 -17.84 24.17
C LEU A 438 -25.89 -18.18 25.06
N LYS A 439 -24.88 -18.82 24.49
CA LYS A 439 -23.68 -19.22 25.22
C LYS A 439 -22.53 -18.28 24.88
N GLU A 440 -21.96 -17.66 25.88
CA GLU A 440 -20.70 -16.92 25.78
C GLU A 440 -19.54 -17.93 25.65
N MET A 441 -18.73 -17.80 24.61
CA MET A 441 -17.71 -18.80 24.27
C MET A 441 -16.46 -18.73 25.13
N GLU A 442 -16.17 -17.59 25.72
CA GLU A 442 -14.98 -17.34 26.55
C GLU A 442 -15.18 -17.81 27.98
N LYS A 443 -16.23 -17.31 28.64
CA LYS A 443 -16.56 -17.66 30.05
C LYS A 443 -17.36 -18.97 30.16
N GLY A 444 -18.10 -19.34 29.10
CA GLY A 444 -18.95 -20.49 29.04
C GLY A 444 -20.35 -20.25 29.64
N ASP A 445 -20.66 -19.02 30.04
CA ASP A 445 -21.93 -18.65 30.61
C ASP A 445 -23.09 -18.78 29.62
N GLU A 446 -24.26 -19.20 30.11
CA GLU A 446 -25.45 -19.40 29.27
C GLU A 446 -26.59 -18.51 29.75
N THR A 447 -27.11 -17.69 28.86
CA THR A 447 -28.27 -16.82 29.08
C THR A 447 -29.44 -17.29 28.22
N LYS A 448 -30.66 -17.34 28.80
CA LYS A 448 -31.86 -17.65 28.01
C LYS A 448 -32.27 -16.45 27.17
N ILE A 449 -32.53 -16.68 25.87
CA ILE A 449 -32.95 -15.65 24.92
C ILE A 449 -34.19 -16.14 24.14
N VAL A 450 -35.13 -15.24 23.84
CA VAL A 450 -36.34 -15.52 23.08
C VAL A 450 -36.04 -15.39 21.58
N LEU A 451 -36.58 -16.31 20.78
CA LEU A 451 -36.38 -16.38 19.32
C LEU A 451 -37.47 -15.61 18.57
N ASP A 452 -37.68 -14.34 18.91
CA ASP A 452 -38.69 -13.46 18.31
C ASP A 452 -38.06 -12.28 17.55
N ASP A 453 -38.88 -11.30 17.18
CA ASP A 453 -38.51 -10.09 16.48
C ASP A 453 -37.61 -9.13 17.31
N LYS A 454 -37.58 -9.31 18.65
CA LYS A 454 -36.74 -8.54 19.56
C LYS A 454 -35.37 -9.17 19.82
N PHE A 455 -35.10 -10.34 19.24
CA PHE A 455 -33.85 -11.08 19.47
C PHE A 455 -32.61 -10.20 19.31
N ALA A 456 -32.55 -9.43 18.22
CA ALA A 456 -31.38 -8.59 17.93
C ALA A 456 -31.18 -7.48 18.97
N ALA A 457 -32.26 -6.84 19.42
CA ALA A 457 -32.20 -5.81 20.46
C ALA A 457 -31.77 -6.37 21.83
N VAL A 458 -32.29 -7.56 22.19
CA VAL A 458 -31.87 -8.23 23.45
C VAL A 458 -30.41 -8.70 23.36
N PHE A 459 -29.98 -9.18 22.18
CA PHE A 459 -28.58 -9.55 21.96
C PHE A 459 -27.67 -8.34 22.08
N GLU A 460 -28.05 -7.19 21.53
CA GLU A 460 -27.30 -5.94 21.63
C GLU A 460 -27.06 -5.53 23.09
N GLU A 461 -28.10 -5.61 23.94
CA GLU A 461 -27.97 -5.31 25.37
C GLU A 461 -26.98 -6.26 26.06
N ILE A 462 -27.07 -7.57 25.80
CA ILE A 462 -26.15 -8.57 26.36
C ILE A 462 -24.72 -8.35 25.87
N TYR A 463 -24.56 -8.07 24.57
CA TYR A 463 -23.26 -7.83 23.95
C TYR A 463 -22.59 -6.56 24.49
N PHE A 464 -23.36 -5.48 24.66
CA PHE A 464 -22.89 -4.23 25.24
C PHE A 464 -22.41 -4.42 26.68
N ASN A 465 -23.18 -5.13 27.52
CA ASN A 465 -22.79 -5.41 28.88
C ASN A 465 -21.48 -6.20 28.96
N LYS A 466 -21.28 -7.17 28.04
CA LYS A 466 -19.98 -7.88 27.93
C LYS A 466 -18.82 -6.93 27.63
N ILE A 467 -19.01 -5.96 26.70
CA ILE A 467 -17.95 -5.00 26.36
C ILE A 467 -17.64 -4.12 27.57
N MET A 468 -18.64 -3.66 28.30
CA MET A 468 -18.44 -2.84 29.50
C MET A 468 -17.71 -3.60 30.61
N ASP A 469 -18.05 -4.86 30.85
CA ASP A 469 -17.33 -5.72 31.81
C ASP A 469 -15.85 -5.88 31.46
N VAL A 470 -15.52 -6.00 30.18
CA VAL A 470 -14.11 -6.07 29.69
C VAL A 470 -13.41 -4.73 29.93
N MET A 471 -14.06 -3.62 29.60
CA MET A 471 -13.49 -2.27 29.81
C MET A 471 -13.25 -1.96 31.27
N ASP A 472 -14.16 -2.33 32.17
CA ASP A 472 -14.00 -2.14 33.63
C ASP A 472 -12.87 -3.01 34.20
N GLY A 473 -12.65 -4.20 33.62
CA GLY A 473 -11.54 -5.08 34.00
C GLY A 473 -10.16 -4.56 33.50
N GLU A 474 -10.09 -3.93 32.32
CA GLU A 474 -8.84 -3.41 31.75
C GLU A 474 -8.47 -2.02 32.29
N THR A 475 -9.44 -1.22 32.76
CA THR A 475 -9.13 0.06 33.46
C THR A 475 -8.42 -0.16 34.80
N ALA A 476 -8.52 -1.35 35.38
CA ALA A 476 -7.73 -1.73 36.57
C ALA A 476 -6.22 -1.93 36.25
N ASP A 477 -5.85 -2.21 34.98
CA ASP A 477 -4.46 -2.44 34.51
C ASP A 477 -3.83 -1.28 33.72
N GLY A 478 -4.52 -0.14 33.56
CA GLY A 478 -3.92 1.15 33.16
C GLY A 478 -3.53 1.32 31.68
N ASN A 479 -3.99 0.50 30.74
CA ASN A 479 -3.47 0.53 29.35
C ASN A 479 -4.47 0.86 28.22
N LEU A 480 -5.73 1.23 28.49
CA LEU A 480 -6.75 1.35 27.42
C LEU A 480 -7.00 2.75 26.84
N PHE A 481 -6.36 3.81 27.33
CA PHE A 481 -6.65 5.19 26.86
C PHE A 481 -5.86 5.67 25.64
N SER A 482 -5.05 4.84 24.99
CA SER A 482 -4.23 5.30 23.84
C SER A 482 -4.93 5.18 22.48
N PHE A 483 -6.06 4.52 22.34
CA PHE A 483 -6.70 4.23 21.04
C PHE A 483 -8.03 4.93 20.77
N MET A 484 -8.66 5.50 21.77
CA MET A 484 -9.85 6.33 21.57
C MET A 484 -9.47 7.81 21.62
N GLY A 485 -8.99 8.33 20.48
CA GLY A 485 -8.94 9.77 20.23
C GLY A 485 -10.38 10.27 20.11
N GLY A 486 -11.03 10.50 21.23
CA GLY A 486 -12.32 11.12 21.36
C GLY A 486 -12.18 12.44 22.07
N ASP A 487 -12.48 13.48 21.38
CA ASP A 487 -12.81 14.85 21.73
C ASP A 487 -12.74 15.27 23.21
N LYS A 488 -11.84 16.18 23.48
CA LYS A 488 -12.11 17.38 24.26
C LYS A 488 -11.47 18.58 23.59
#